data_f70b07be8339021053713ca18641e297
#
_entry.id   f70b07be8339021053713ca18641e297
#
_cell.length_a   1.000
_cell.length_b   1.000
_cell.length_c   1.000
_cell.angle_alpha   90.00
_cell.angle_beta   90.00
_cell.angle_gamma   90.00
#
_symmetry.space_group_name_H-M   'P 1'
#
loop_
_entity.id
_entity.type
_entity.pdbx_description
1 polymer ?
#
loop_
_entity_poly.entity_id
_entity_poly.type
_entity_poly.pdbx_seq_one_letter_code
_entity_poly.pdbx_strand_id
1 'polypeptide(L)'
;MTREFLRSPFVACCLGMLWILAYPVLFFPKGELVLLINQHHTPGLDLFFKYVTYLGDGSIMAILLIGLLLFSYKFSILAAFSILFQSVLVSLFKRWLFKGMERPTAYFEGIDWTFVEGVNVHSSNTFPSGHTATGFALFALLVVIFNHRSYMLSMLFFLLAAFVGLSRVYLLQHFVVDIFFGAIFGILSVVLALMLMEKLFKKEQLDNLRHKSLLTTIFKK
;
A
#
# COMPACT_ATOMS: atom_id res chain seq x y z
N MET A 1 5.28 -16.40 12.13
CA MET A 1 4.58 -15.60 11.10
C MET A 1 5.46 -14.46 10.60
N THR A 2 5.91 -13.55 11.48
CA THR A 2 6.73 -12.39 11.07
C THR A 2 8.00 -12.80 10.33
N ARG A 3 8.80 -13.73 10.87
CA ARG A 3 10.03 -14.23 10.24
C ARG A 3 9.76 -14.89 8.87
N GLU A 4 8.65 -15.57 8.73
CA GLU A 4 8.25 -16.23 7.47
C GLU A 4 7.83 -15.21 6.43
N PHE A 5 7.05 -14.20 6.82
CA PHE A 5 6.68 -13.10 5.94
C PHE A 5 7.92 -12.32 5.45
N LEU A 6 8.84 -11.97 6.35
CA LEU A 6 10.08 -11.25 5.98
C LEU A 6 10.99 -12.04 5.00
N ARG A 7 10.85 -13.37 4.95
CA ARG A 7 11.56 -14.24 4.02
C ARG A 7 10.75 -14.55 2.75
N SER A 8 9.58 -13.96 2.59
CA SER A 8 8.75 -14.19 1.41
C SER A 8 9.35 -13.57 0.15
N PRO A 9 9.11 -14.14 -1.04
CA PRO A 9 9.51 -13.54 -2.30
C PRO A 9 8.90 -12.14 -2.50
N PHE A 10 7.72 -11.86 -1.94
CA PHE A 10 7.09 -10.53 -1.96
C PHE A 10 8.00 -9.47 -1.33
N VAL A 11 8.50 -9.73 -0.12
CA VAL A 11 9.39 -8.79 0.58
C VAL A 11 10.69 -8.62 -0.18
N ALA A 12 11.26 -9.69 -0.75
CA ALA A 12 12.45 -9.60 -1.57
C ALA A 12 12.24 -8.72 -2.82
N CYS A 13 11.10 -8.87 -3.52
CA CYS A 13 10.74 -8.00 -4.65
C CYS A 13 10.57 -6.54 -4.22
N CYS A 14 9.91 -6.31 -3.07
CA CYS A 14 9.74 -4.95 -2.53
C CYS A 14 11.10 -4.31 -2.19
N LEU A 15 12.01 -5.03 -1.56
CA LEU A 15 13.36 -4.54 -1.27
C LEU A 15 14.14 -4.23 -2.55
N GLY A 16 14.07 -5.09 -3.57
CA GLY A 16 14.66 -4.84 -4.88
C GLY A 16 14.10 -3.58 -5.54
N MET A 17 12.77 -3.40 -5.53
CA MET A 17 12.13 -2.20 -6.03
C MET A 17 12.57 -0.94 -5.26
N LEU A 18 12.59 -0.99 -3.93
CA LEU A 18 13.03 0.13 -3.10
C LEU A 18 14.51 0.47 -3.37
N TRP A 19 15.35 -0.53 -3.56
CA TRP A 19 16.75 -0.30 -3.92
C TRP A 19 16.88 0.40 -5.28
N ILE A 20 16.10 -0.01 -6.28
CA ILE A 20 16.06 0.65 -7.61
C ILE A 20 15.53 2.09 -7.49
N LEU A 21 14.43 2.29 -6.75
CA LEU A 21 13.82 3.61 -6.57
C LEU A 21 14.67 4.55 -5.70
N ALA A 22 15.57 4.02 -4.86
CA ALA A 22 16.48 4.84 -4.07
C ALA A 22 17.39 5.70 -4.97
N TYR A 23 17.79 5.19 -6.15
CA TYR A 23 18.64 5.94 -7.06
C TYR A 23 17.98 7.24 -7.55
N PRO A 24 16.79 7.24 -8.18
CA PRO A 24 16.15 8.49 -8.57
C PRO A 24 15.70 9.35 -7.39
N VAL A 25 15.38 8.77 -6.25
CA VAL A 25 15.01 9.56 -5.04
C VAL A 25 16.19 10.37 -4.53
N LEU A 26 17.43 9.85 -4.62
CA LEU A 26 18.62 10.49 -4.10
C LEU A 26 19.33 11.41 -5.10
N PHE A 27 19.27 11.09 -6.40
CA PHE A 27 20.11 11.72 -7.41
C PHE A 27 19.36 12.52 -8.47
N PHE A 28 18.06 12.31 -8.67
CA PHE A 28 17.27 13.08 -9.63
C PHE A 28 16.67 14.32 -8.98
N PRO A 29 16.55 15.42 -9.71
CA PRO A 29 15.77 16.58 -9.27
C PRO A 29 14.34 16.17 -8.92
N LYS A 30 13.79 16.76 -7.86
CA LYS A 30 12.42 16.47 -7.43
C LYS A 30 11.44 16.74 -8.58
N GLY A 31 10.69 15.72 -8.97
CA GLY A 31 9.65 15.80 -9.98
C GLY A 31 10.08 15.49 -11.40
N GLU A 32 11.36 15.32 -11.71
CA GLU A 32 11.84 15.00 -13.06
C GLU A 32 11.14 13.75 -13.63
N LEU A 33 11.00 12.69 -12.86
CA LEU A 33 10.28 11.48 -13.29
C LEU A 33 8.77 11.72 -13.46
N VAL A 34 8.17 12.65 -12.72
CA VAL A 34 6.76 13.00 -12.92
C VAL A 34 6.57 13.67 -14.28
N LEU A 35 7.45 14.62 -14.61
CA LEU A 35 7.45 15.31 -15.91
C LEU A 35 7.64 14.31 -17.05
N LEU A 36 8.63 13.42 -16.91
CA LEU A 36 8.90 12.38 -17.91
C LEU A 36 7.69 11.46 -18.12
N ILE A 37 7.08 10.97 -17.03
CA ILE A 37 5.92 10.07 -17.12
C ILE A 37 4.73 10.79 -17.73
N ASN A 38 4.51 12.09 -17.42
CA ASN A 38 3.39 12.85 -17.95
C ASN A 38 3.47 13.08 -19.48
N GLN A 39 4.65 12.99 -20.07
CA GLN A 39 4.82 13.05 -21.54
C GLN A 39 4.39 11.76 -22.26
N HIS A 40 4.13 10.68 -21.54
CA HIS A 40 3.88 9.36 -22.11
C HIS A 40 2.44 8.86 -21.84
N HIS A 41 1.48 9.77 -21.82
CA HIS A 41 0.07 9.42 -21.69
C HIS A 41 -0.46 8.72 -22.94
N THR A 42 -1.25 7.66 -22.73
CA THR A 42 -2.02 6.99 -23.77
C THR A 42 -3.39 6.60 -23.24
N PRO A 43 -4.46 6.53 -24.05
CA PRO A 43 -5.80 6.17 -23.57
C PRO A 43 -5.86 4.85 -22.79
N GLY A 44 -5.05 3.86 -23.19
CA GLY A 44 -4.98 2.57 -22.49
C GLY A 44 -4.33 2.67 -21.13
N LEU A 45 -3.23 3.42 -20.99
CA LEU A 45 -2.56 3.66 -19.72
C LEU A 45 -3.40 4.55 -18.80
N ASP A 46 -4.10 5.54 -19.34
CA ASP A 46 -5.00 6.41 -18.59
C ASP A 46 -6.11 5.58 -17.92
N LEU A 47 -6.75 4.70 -18.70
CA LEU A 47 -7.77 3.80 -18.20
C LEU A 47 -7.20 2.83 -17.16
N PHE A 48 -6.06 2.21 -17.44
CA PHE A 48 -5.40 1.27 -16.53
C PHE A 48 -5.06 1.93 -15.19
N PHE A 49 -4.34 3.06 -15.20
CA PHE A 49 -3.93 3.73 -13.97
C PHE A 49 -5.08 4.38 -13.21
N LYS A 50 -6.12 4.83 -13.91
CA LYS A 50 -7.36 5.31 -13.31
C LYS A 50 -8.07 4.24 -12.48
N TYR A 51 -8.05 2.98 -12.92
CA TYR A 51 -8.73 1.90 -12.19
C TYR A 51 -7.81 1.19 -11.18
N VAL A 52 -6.55 0.93 -11.52
CA VAL A 52 -5.64 0.23 -10.59
C VAL A 52 -5.39 1.02 -9.31
N THR A 53 -5.48 2.36 -9.36
CA THR A 53 -5.32 3.21 -8.17
C THR A 53 -6.35 2.92 -7.08
N TYR A 54 -7.56 2.45 -7.43
CA TYR A 54 -8.59 2.09 -6.45
C TYR A 54 -8.17 0.95 -5.51
N LEU A 55 -7.27 0.06 -5.93
CA LEU A 55 -6.71 -0.97 -5.06
C LEU A 55 -5.88 -0.38 -3.89
N GLY A 56 -5.50 0.88 -3.98
CA GLY A 56 -4.85 1.62 -2.90
C GLY A 56 -5.82 2.47 -2.07
N ASP A 57 -7.12 2.41 -2.31
CA ASP A 57 -8.10 3.13 -1.52
C ASP A 57 -8.35 2.45 -0.17
N GLY A 58 -8.57 3.28 0.87
CA GLY A 58 -8.87 2.76 2.22
C GLY A 58 -10.16 1.94 2.28
N SER A 59 -11.11 2.17 1.37
CA SER A 59 -12.34 1.40 1.26
C SER A 59 -12.09 -0.09 0.97
N ILE A 60 -11.09 -0.41 0.13
CA ILE A 60 -10.72 -1.79 -0.18
C ILE A 60 -10.18 -2.51 1.06
N MET A 61 -9.38 -1.81 1.89
CA MET A 61 -8.91 -2.37 3.17
C MET A 61 -10.07 -2.60 4.14
N ALA A 62 -11.06 -1.71 4.18
CA ALA A 62 -12.26 -1.89 4.99
C ALA A 62 -13.10 -3.09 4.51
N ILE A 63 -13.29 -3.24 3.20
CA ILE A 63 -13.98 -4.39 2.60
C ILE A 63 -13.24 -5.69 2.93
N LEU A 64 -11.90 -5.71 2.81
CA LEU A 64 -11.09 -6.88 3.19
C LEU A 64 -11.30 -7.22 4.66
N LEU A 65 -11.22 -6.23 5.57
CA LEU A 65 -11.42 -6.46 7.00
C LEU A 65 -12.80 -7.05 7.30
N ILE A 66 -13.86 -6.48 6.72
CA ILE A 66 -15.24 -6.99 6.89
C ILE A 66 -15.36 -8.42 6.35
N GLY A 67 -14.81 -8.69 5.17
CA GLY A 67 -14.78 -10.04 4.61
C GLY A 67 -14.05 -11.03 5.52
N LEU A 68 -12.88 -10.63 6.04
CA LEU A 68 -12.11 -11.50 6.95
C LEU A 68 -12.84 -11.80 8.27
N LEU A 69 -13.66 -10.88 8.80
CA LEU A 69 -14.50 -11.15 9.98
C LEU A 69 -15.47 -12.32 9.77
N LEU A 70 -15.92 -12.51 8.53
CA LEU A 70 -16.80 -13.64 8.19
C LEU A 70 -16.07 -14.97 8.16
N PHE A 71 -14.74 -14.98 7.88
CA PHE A 71 -14.00 -16.21 7.61
C PHE A 71 -12.93 -16.56 8.66
N SER A 72 -12.26 -15.57 9.29
CA SER A 72 -11.18 -15.83 10.24
C SER A 72 -10.87 -14.65 11.14
N TYR A 73 -11.11 -14.77 12.43
CA TYR A 73 -10.78 -13.72 13.40
C TYR A 73 -9.27 -13.45 13.48
N LYS A 74 -8.40 -14.45 13.26
CA LYS A 74 -6.95 -14.25 13.22
C LYS A 74 -6.55 -13.21 12.16
N PHE A 75 -7.04 -13.38 10.95
CA PHE A 75 -6.69 -12.48 9.85
C PHE A 75 -7.43 -11.14 9.93
N SER A 76 -8.61 -11.11 10.53
CA SER A 76 -9.31 -9.84 10.82
C SER A 76 -8.54 -8.98 11.81
N ILE A 77 -8.04 -9.55 12.89
CA ILE A 77 -7.24 -8.85 13.90
C ILE A 77 -5.94 -8.36 13.26
N LEU A 78 -5.28 -9.17 12.42
CA LEU A 78 -4.09 -8.77 11.70
C LEU A 78 -4.37 -7.58 10.77
N ALA A 79 -5.46 -7.62 10.01
CA ALA A 79 -5.85 -6.53 9.12
C ALA A 79 -6.18 -5.26 9.91
N ALA A 80 -6.91 -5.37 11.02
CA ALA A 80 -7.24 -4.24 11.89
C ALA A 80 -5.99 -3.56 12.46
N PHE A 81 -5.02 -4.31 12.97
CA PHE A 81 -3.75 -3.76 13.45
C PHE A 81 -2.93 -3.15 12.30
N SER A 82 -2.92 -3.76 11.11
CA SER A 82 -2.22 -3.21 9.95
C SER A 82 -2.83 -1.87 9.52
N ILE A 83 -4.17 -1.76 9.48
CA ILE A 83 -4.88 -0.51 9.20
C ILE A 83 -4.53 0.56 10.25
N LEU A 84 -4.54 0.18 11.53
CA LEU A 84 -4.21 1.09 12.63
C LEU A 84 -2.78 1.64 12.48
N PHE A 85 -1.79 0.76 12.35
CA PHE A 85 -0.39 1.18 12.21
C PHE A 85 -0.15 2.01 10.95
N GLN A 86 -0.72 1.61 9.82
CA GLN A 86 -0.63 2.37 8.57
C GLN A 86 -1.24 3.76 8.73
N SER A 87 -2.44 3.86 9.31
CA SER A 87 -3.13 5.14 9.51
C SER A 87 -2.35 6.06 10.44
N VAL A 88 -1.77 5.53 11.51
CA VAL A 88 -0.92 6.29 12.44
C VAL A 88 0.33 6.78 11.73
N LEU A 89 1.08 5.90 11.05
CA LEU A 89 2.30 6.25 10.34
C LEU A 89 2.03 7.33 9.27
N VAL A 90 1.07 7.08 8.38
CA VAL A 90 0.76 8.03 7.29
C VAL A 90 0.26 9.36 7.85
N SER A 91 -0.61 9.35 8.88
CA SER A 91 -1.15 10.59 9.46
C SER A 91 -0.08 11.39 10.20
N LEU A 92 0.80 10.73 10.94
CA LEU A 92 1.92 11.38 11.65
C LEU A 92 2.80 12.16 10.66
N PHE A 93 3.23 11.51 9.59
CA PHE A 93 4.08 12.16 8.60
C PHE A 93 3.30 13.22 7.79
N LYS A 94 2.12 12.91 7.29
CA LYS A 94 1.34 13.79 6.41
C LYS A 94 0.79 15.02 7.10
N ARG A 95 0.30 14.90 8.33
CA ARG A 95 -0.44 15.97 9.00
C ARG A 95 0.38 16.74 10.02
N TRP A 96 1.45 16.13 10.55
CA TRP A 96 2.26 16.73 11.62
C TRP A 96 3.66 17.10 11.13
N LEU A 97 4.41 16.16 10.58
CA LEU A 97 5.82 16.38 10.22
C LEU A 97 5.99 17.12 8.88
N PHE A 98 5.16 16.81 7.88
CA PHE A 98 5.27 17.30 6.50
C PHE A 98 3.95 17.93 6.00
N LYS A 99 3.25 18.64 6.90
CA LYS A 99 1.99 19.30 6.58
C LYS A 99 2.16 20.33 5.48
N GLY A 100 1.25 20.33 4.52
CA GLY A 100 1.18 21.36 3.48
C GLY A 100 2.13 21.16 2.31
N MET A 101 2.97 20.12 2.28
CA MET A 101 3.84 19.86 1.12
C MET A 101 3.02 19.76 -0.17
N GLU A 102 3.44 20.52 -1.19
CA GLU A 102 2.78 20.62 -2.47
C GLU A 102 2.88 19.34 -3.29
N ARG A 103 1.82 19.07 -4.06
CA ARG A 103 1.77 18.01 -5.07
C ARG A 103 2.35 18.47 -6.40
N PRO A 104 2.64 17.57 -7.36
CA PRO A 104 3.33 17.92 -8.59
C PRO A 104 2.76 19.11 -9.33
N THR A 105 1.45 19.18 -9.48
CA THR A 105 0.77 20.26 -10.23
C THR A 105 0.79 21.63 -9.54
N ALA A 106 0.93 21.65 -8.22
CA ALA A 106 1.09 22.89 -7.45
C ALA A 106 2.57 23.28 -7.30
N TYR A 107 3.46 22.29 -7.29
CA TYR A 107 4.91 22.51 -7.15
C TYR A 107 5.55 23.10 -8.41
N PHE A 108 5.06 22.73 -9.59
CA PHE A 108 5.55 23.24 -10.86
C PHE A 108 4.53 24.21 -11.48
N GLU A 109 4.83 25.48 -11.47
CA GLU A 109 4.04 26.51 -12.14
C GLU A 109 4.33 26.56 -13.64
N GLY A 110 3.31 26.86 -14.44
CA GLY A 110 3.46 27.12 -15.88
C GLY A 110 3.71 25.87 -16.75
N ILE A 111 3.55 24.67 -16.19
CA ILE A 111 3.61 23.41 -16.95
C ILE A 111 2.24 23.08 -17.54
N ASP A 112 2.20 22.78 -18.82
CA ASP A 112 1.01 22.25 -19.49
C ASP A 112 0.89 20.74 -19.20
N TRP A 113 0.07 20.40 -18.20
CA TRP A 113 -0.11 19.03 -17.74
C TRP A 113 -1.14 18.27 -18.54
N THR A 114 -0.81 17.03 -18.91
CA THR A 114 -1.80 16.06 -19.40
C THR A 114 -2.51 15.41 -18.22
N PHE A 115 -3.82 15.66 -18.08
CA PHE A 115 -4.66 15.11 -17.02
C PHE A 115 -5.46 13.91 -17.51
N VAL A 116 -5.64 12.93 -16.64
CA VAL A 116 -6.55 11.80 -16.90
C VAL A 116 -7.98 12.21 -16.58
N GLU A 117 -8.88 12.04 -17.53
CA GLU A 117 -10.29 12.45 -17.39
C GLU A 117 -10.98 11.77 -16.20
N GLY A 118 -11.71 12.54 -15.41
CA GLY A 118 -12.45 12.08 -14.24
C GLY A 118 -11.56 11.75 -13.03
N VAL A 119 -10.31 12.21 -13.02
CA VAL A 119 -9.41 12.13 -11.86
C VAL A 119 -9.23 13.50 -11.25
N ASN A 120 -9.65 13.67 -9.99
CA ASN A 120 -9.43 14.90 -9.25
C ASN A 120 -8.00 14.96 -8.71
N VAL A 121 -7.23 15.96 -9.12
CA VAL A 121 -5.86 16.18 -8.64
C VAL A 121 -5.89 17.18 -7.49
N HIS A 122 -5.30 16.80 -6.37
CA HIS A 122 -5.17 17.67 -5.20
C HIS A 122 -3.89 18.51 -5.29
N SER A 123 -3.82 19.63 -4.54
CA SER A 123 -2.68 20.55 -4.55
C SER A 123 -1.69 20.35 -3.41
N SER A 124 -2.11 19.80 -2.27
CA SER A 124 -1.29 19.76 -1.05
C SER A 124 -1.28 18.39 -0.36
N ASN A 125 -0.48 18.29 0.71
CA ASN A 125 -0.29 17.09 1.53
C ASN A 125 0.16 15.88 0.71
N THR A 126 1.25 16.05 -0.06
CA THR A 126 1.76 15.00 -0.91
C THR A 126 2.40 13.87 -0.11
N PHE A 127 3.27 14.15 0.86
CA PHE A 127 4.12 13.15 1.52
C PHE A 127 3.52 12.62 2.84
N PRO A 128 3.58 11.31 3.06
CA PRO A 128 3.80 10.23 2.12
C PRO A 128 2.53 9.86 1.34
N SER A 129 2.65 8.98 0.32
CA SER A 129 1.49 8.49 -0.42
C SER A 129 0.67 7.49 0.39
N GLY A 130 -0.55 7.91 0.77
CA GLY A 130 -1.48 7.03 1.49
C GLY A 130 -1.98 5.85 0.65
N HIS A 131 -2.33 6.08 -0.64
CA HIS A 131 -2.74 5.00 -1.55
C HIS A 131 -1.64 3.96 -1.74
N THR A 132 -0.39 4.39 -1.90
CA THR A 132 0.73 3.45 -2.00
C THR A 132 0.89 2.65 -0.71
N ALA A 133 0.82 3.30 0.46
CA ALA A 133 0.89 2.59 1.74
C ALA A 133 -0.25 1.57 1.88
N THR A 134 -1.48 1.93 1.50
CA THR A 134 -2.63 1.02 1.51
C THR A 134 -2.43 -0.15 0.55
N GLY A 135 -2.00 0.11 -0.69
CA GLY A 135 -1.77 -0.95 -1.68
C GLY A 135 -0.70 -1.95 -1.21
N PHE A 136 0.44 -1.47 -0.72
CA PHE A 136 1.48 -2.36 -0.19
C PHE A 136 1.04 -3.11 1.08
N ALA A 137 0.28 -2.48 1.98
CA ALA A 137 -0.29 -3.17 3.14
C ALA A 137 -1.33 -4.24 2.74
N LEU A 138 -2.23 -3.91 1.80
CA LEU A 138 -3.23 -4.83 1.26
C LEU A 138 -2.58 -6.10 0.72
N PHE A 139 -1.63 -5.94 -0.21
CA PHE A 139 -1.02 -7.08 -0.87
C PHE A 139 -0.07 -7.85 0.03
N ALA A 140 0.60 -7.18 0.98
CA ALA A 140 1.35 -7.85 2.05
C ALA A 140 0.45 -8.73 2.94
N LEU A 141 -0.74 -8.23 3.32
CA LEU A 141 -1.72 -9.03 4.06
C LEU A 141 -2.19 -10.24 3.24
N LEU A 142 -2.49 -10.07 1.95
CA LEU A 142 -2.89 -11.18 1.09
C LEU A 142 -1.79 -12.24 0.95
N VAL A 143 -0.52 -11.85 0.89
CA VAL A 143 0.62 -12.78 0.92
C VAL A 143 0.62 -13.60 2.22
N VAL A 144 0.37 -12.97 3.37
CA VAL A 144 0.31 -13.67 4.68
C VAL A 144 -0.89 -14.62 4.74
N ILE A 145 -2.05 -14.21 4.20
CA ILE A 145 -3.30 -14.98 4.25
C ILE A 145 -3.24 -16.21 3.34
N PHE A 146 -2.83 -16.01 2.09
CA PHE A 146 -2.89 -17.07 1.09
C PHE A 146 -1.69 -18.02 1.15
N ASN A 147 -0.51 -17.56 0.89
CA ASN A 147 0.70 -18.38 0.99
C ASN A 147 1.98 -17.53 0.80
N HIS A 148 2.63 -17.20 1.87
CA HIS A 148 3.87 -16.42 1.87
C HIS A 148 5.06 -17.09 1.15
N ARG A 149 4.98 -18.37 0.79
CA ARG A 149 6.04 -19.13 0.10
C ARG A 149 5.83 -19.22 -1.42
N SER A 150 4.63 -18.89 -1.91
CA SER A 150 4.34 -18.94 -3.35
C SER A 150 5.03 -17.80 -4.09
N TYR A 151 5.97 -18.14 -4.97
CA TYR A 151 6.63 -17.15 -5.85
C TYR A 151 5.64 -16.47 -6.80
N MET A 152 4.73 -17.23 -7.40
CA MET A 152 3.75 -16.72 -8.35
C MET A 152 2.80 -15.72 -7.70
N LEU A 153 2.23 -16.06 -6.53
CA LEU A 153 1.34 -15.16 -5.79
C LEU A 153 2.09 -13.93 -5.27
N SER A 154 3.32 -14.13 -4.77
CA SER A 154 4.15 -13.04 -4.29
C SER A 154 4.50 -12.05 -5.40
N MET A 155 4.85 -12.54 -6.59
CA MET A 155 5.13 -11.70 -7.75
C MET A 155 3.88 -10.96 -8.22
N LEU A 156 2.73 -11.65 -8.34
CA LEU A 156 1.46 -11.03 -8.72
C LEU A 156 1.09 -9.88 -7.75
N PHE A 157 1.11 -10.16 -6.46
CA PHE A 157 0.76 -9.17 -5.45
C PHE A 157 1.75 -8.02 -5.36
N PHE A 158 3.05 -8.29 -5.56
CA PHE A 158 4.06 -7.25 -5.69
C PHE A 158 3.79 -6.34 -6.90
N LEU A 159 3.52 -6.89 -8.07
CA LEU A 159 3.23 -6.11 -9.28
C LEU A 159 1.98 -5.24 -9.09
N LEU A 160 0.93 -5.77 -8.50
CA LEU A 160 -0.28 -5.00 -8.21
C LEU A 160 0.01 -3.84 -7.22
N ALA A 161 0.78 -4.09 -6.15
CA ALA A 161 1.19 -3.04 -5.22
C ALA A 161 2.06 -1.96 -5.91
N ALA A 162 3.00 -2.38 -6.76
CA ALA A 162 3.87 -1.49 -7.52
C ALA A 162 3.05 -0.64 -8.51
N PHE A 163 2.08 -1.22 -9.22
CA PHE A 163 1.19 -0.48 -10.11
C PHE A 163 0.31 0.52 -9.36
N VAL A 164 -0.17 0.20 -8.15
CA VAL A 164 -0.84 1.20 -7.29
C VAL A 164 0.11 2.36 -6.98
N GLY A 165 1.35 2.10 -6.62
CA GLY A 165 2.35 3.15 -6.39
C GLY A 165 2.58 3.99 -7.65
N LEU A 166 2.85 3.35 -8.79
CA LEU A 166 3.11 4.03 -10.07
C LEU A 166 1.89 4.85 -10.54
N SER A 167 0.66 4.37 -10.30
CA SER A 167 -0.55 5.11 -10.64
C SER A 167 -0.58 6.49 -9.97
N ARG A 168 0.00 6.63 -8.78
CA ARG A 168 -0.01 7.92 -8.06
C ARG A 168 0.92 8.96 -8.69
N VAL A 169 1.99 8.51 -9.31
CA VAL A 169 2.89 9.38 -10.09
C VAL A 169 2.24 9.70 -11.43
N TYR A 170 1.73 8.69 -12.14
CA TYR A 170 1.06 8.84 -13.44
C TYR A 170 -0.14 9.80 -13.37
N LEU A 171 -0.95 9.71 -12.32
CA LEU A 171 -2.13 10.53 -12.09
C LEU A 171 -1.80 11.89 -11.43
N LEU A 172 -0.55 12.33 -11.42
CA LEU A 172 -0.08 13.62 -10.88
C LEU A 172 -0.40 13.85 -9.40
N GLN A 173 -0.60 12.77 -8.63
CA GLN A 173 -0.96 12.85 -7.22
C GLN A 173 0.25 12.93 -6.29
N HIS A 174 1.38 12.33 -6.68
CA HIS A 174 2.53 12.14 -5.81
C HIS A 174 3.85 12.16 -6.58
N PHE A 175 4.92 12.52 -5.89
CA PHE A 175 6.30 12.34 -6.38
C PHE A 175 6.79 10.90 -6.11
N VAL A 176 7.89 10.51 -6.75
CA VAL A 176 8.50 9.19 -6.56
C VAL A 176 8.92 8.97 -5.10
N VAL A 177 9.41 10.01 -4.42
CA VAL A 177 9.76 9.93 -3.00
C VAL A 177 8.54 9.60 -2.12
N ASP A 178 7.36 10.10 -2.47
CA ASP A 178 6.14 9.84 -1.71
C ASP A 178 5.70 8.38 -1.79
N ILE A 179 5.83 7.78 -2.98
CA ILE A 179 5.52 6.36 -3.19
C ILE A 179 6.58 5.45 -2.60
N PHE A 180 7.86 5.84 -2.62
CA PHE A 180 8.95 5.12 -1.96
C PHE A 180 8.68 4.95 -0.45
N PHE A 181 8.42 6.05 0.26
CA PHE A 181 8.09 5.98 1.68
C PHE A 181 6.70 5.38 1.93
N GLY A 182 5.73 5.58 1.03
CA GLY A 182 4.44 4.92 1.09
C GLY A 182 4.57 3.39 1.10
N ALA A 183 5.40 2.83 0.22
CA ALA A 183 5.67 1.39 0.17
C ALA A 183 6.31 0.88 1.47
N ILE A 184 7.31 1.61 2.01
CA ILE A 184 7.94 1.28 3.30
C ILE A 184 6.88 1.24 4.41
N PHE A 185 6.04 2.26 4.52
CA PHE A 185 5.04 2.35 5.59
C PHE A 185 3.95 1.28 5.46
N GLY A 186 3.55 0.93 4.23
CA GLY A 186 2.63 -0.17 3.98
C GLY A 186 3.18 -1.51 4.48
N ILE A 187 4.40 -1.87 4.09
CA ILE A 187 5.06 -3.10 4.52
C ILE A 187 5.30 -3.09 6.03
N LEU A 188 5.83 -1.99 6.56
CA LEU A 188 6.13 -1.83 7.98
C LEU A 188 4.88 -1.99 8.84
N SER A 189 3.73 -1.49 8.40
CA SER A 189 2.47 -1.62 9.14
C SER A 189 2.06 -3.08 9.33
N VAL A 190 2.24 -3.92 8.32
CA VAL A 190 1.96 -5.37 8.40
C VAL A 190 2.99 -6.08 9.28
N VAL A 191 4.27 -5.71 9.19
CA VAL A 191 5.32 -6.27 10.07
C VAL A 191 5.02 -5.95 11.54
N LEU A 192 4.69 -4.70 11.85
CA LEU A 192 4.33 -4.28 13.21
C LEU A 192 3.08 -5.01 13.72
N ALA A 193 2.07 -5.19 12.85
CA ALA A 193 0.87 -5.94 13.20
C ALA A 193 1.17 -7.42 13.51
N LEU A 194 2.00 -8.07 12.69
CA LEU A 194 2.45 -9.45 12.92
C LEU A 194 3.22 -9.57 14.23
N MET A 195 4.17 -8.66 14.50
CA MET A 195 4.94 -8.64 15.74
C MET A 195 4.05 -8.44 16.97
N LEU A 196 3.08 -7.52 16.89
CA LEU A 196 2.13 -7.29 17.96
C LEU A 196 1.26 -8.51 18.22
N MET A 197 0.76 -9.17 17.18
CA MET A 197 -0.01 -10.41 17.32
C MET A 197 0.81 -11.53 17.97
N GLU A 198 2.07 -11.73 17.57
CA GLU A 198 2.95 -12.71 18.16
C GLU A 198 3.29 -12.42 19.63
N LYS A 199 3.29 -11.14 20.03
CA LYS A 199 3.47 -10.70 21.42
C LYS A 199 2.22 -10.91 22.28
N LEU A 200 1.04 -10.63 21.74
CA LEU A 200 -0.23 -10.67 22.48
C LEU A 200 -0.84 -12.06 22.58
N PHE A 201 -0.62 -12.93 21.60
CA PHE A 201 -1.28 -14.22 21.50
C PHE A 201 -0.26 -15.35 21.42
N LYS A 202 -0.47 -16.41 22.21
CA LYS A 202 0.28 -17.66 22.05
C LYS A 202 -0.11 -18.34 20.72
N LYS A 203 0.78 -19.16 20.19
CA LYS A 203 0.58 -19.89 18.92
C LYS A 203 -0.75 -20.66 18.89
N GLU A 204 -1.07 -21.36 19.95
CA GLU A 204 -2.33 -22.11 20.10
C GLU A 204 -3.56 -21.23 20.01
N GLN A 205 -3.51 -20.03 20.62
CA GLN A 205 -4.60 -19.05 20.53
C GLN A 205 -4.76 -18.52 19.10
N LEU A 206 -3.66 -18.26 18.39
CA LEU A 206 -3.69 -17.85 16.99
C LEU A 206 -4.25 -18.93 16.07
N ASP A 207 -3.92 -20.20 16.34
CA ASP A 207 -4.48 -21.31 15.57
C ASP A 207 -5.98 -21.49 15.84
N ASN A 208 -6.42 -21.34 17.09
CA ASN A 208 -7.84 -21.31 17.43
C ASN A 208 -8.60 -20.16 16.75
N LEU A 209 -8.05 -18.95 16.74
CA LEU A 209 -8.64 -17.77 16.09
C LEU A 209 -8.72 -17.94 14.56
N ARG A 210 -7.84 -18.74 13.96
CA ARG A 210 -7.86 -19.02 12.52
C ARG A 210 -9.15 -19.73 12.10
N HIS A 211 -9.65 -20.63 12.93
CA HIS A 211 -10.83 -21.45 12.66
C HIS A 211 -12.12 -20.85 13.23
N LYS A 212 -12.05 -19.75 13.98
CA LYS A 212 -13.20 -19.00 14.49
C LYS A 212 -13.50 -17.80 13.58
N SER A 213 -14.79 -17.57 13.36
CA SER A 213 -15.29 -16.47 12.53
C SER A 213 -16.72 -16.11 12.94
N LEU A 214 -17.27 -15.03 12.40
CA LEU A 214 -18.69 -14.71 12.59
C LEU A 214 -19.60 -15.86 12.10
N LEU A 215 -19.29 -16.44 10.93
CA LEU A 215 -20.07 -17.54 10.39
C LEU A 215 -20.04 -18.75 11.33
N THR A 216 -18.86 -19.16 11.82
CA THR A 216 -18.76 -20.29 12.75
C THR A 216 -19.42 -20.02 14.10
N THR A 217 -19.52 -18.77 14.52
CA THR A 217 -20.15 -18.35 15.78
C THR A 217 -21.67 -18.37 15.68
N ILE A 218 -22.20 -17.85 14.54
CA ILE A 218 -23.65 -17.76 14.31
C ILE A 218 -24.27 -19.15 14.00
N PHE A 219 -23.57 -19.97 13.21
CA PHE A 219 -24.09 -21.26 12.78
C PHE A 219 -23.62 -22.46 13.65
N LYS A 220 -22.94 -22.20 14.77
CA LYS A 220 -22.74 -23.21 15.80
C LYS A 220 -24.06 -23.42 16.54
N LYS A 221 -24.90 -24.31 16.03
CA LYS A 221 -25.90 -25.04 16.81
C LYS A 221 -25.36 -26.38 17.25
#